data_5ae7c13543e35d7420bf17c9e996f8bd
#
_entry.id   5ae7c13543e35d7420bf17c9e996f8bd
#
_cell.length_a   1.000
_cell.length_b   1.000
_cell.length_c   1.000
_cell.angle_alpha   90.00
_cell.angle_beta   90.00
_cell.angle_gamma   90.00
#
_symmetry.space_group_name_H-M   'P 1'
#
loop_
_entity.id
_entity.type
_entity.pdbx_description
1 polymer ?
#
loop_
_entity_poly.entity_id
_entity_poly.type
_entity_poly.pdbx_seq_one_letter_code
_entity_poly.pdbx_strand_id
1 'polypeptide(L)'
;MAFFIAGKHVAVLLGGLSPEREVSLVSGAACADALERLGARVSRVDAGRDLAQRLTELKPDVCFNALHGEWGEDGCVQGVLETLGLPYTHSGVLASALAMDKAKAKAVLAAAGVTVPGGGLFNRFEAAADHVMAPPYVVKPNSQGSSVGVFLVFEG
;
A
#
# COMPACT_ATOMS: atom_id res chain seq x y z
N MET A 1 19.64 23.44 -11.20
CA MET A 1 19.01 22.31 -11.88
C MET A 1 17.50 22.38 -11.57
N ALA A 2 16.64 22.63 -12.55
CA ALA A 2 15.20 22.67 -12.30
C ALA A 2 14.71 21.23 -12.15
N PHE A 3 14.00 20.93 -11.06
CA PHE A 3 13.40 19.61 -10.87
C PHE A 3 12.21 19.45 -11.83
N PHE A 4 12.06 18.27 -12.41
CA PHE A 4 10.95 17.94 -13.33
C PHE A 4 9.57 18.19 -12.72
N ILE A 5 9.47 18.17 -11.39
CA ILE A 5 8.23 18.36 -10.62
C ILE A 5 7.90 19.85 -10.37
N ALA A 6 8.84 20.78 -10.60
CA ALA A 6 8.63 22.19 -10.33
C ALA A 6 7.45 22.74 -11.15
N GLY A 7 6.52 23.44 -10.48
CA GLY A 7 5.30 24.00 -11.06
C GLY A 7 4.17 22.99 -11.30
N LYS A 8 4.42 21.70 -11.16
CA LYS A 8 3.38 20.67 -11.29
C LYS A 8 2.44 20.70 -10.08
N HIS A 9 1.16 20.41 -10.32
CA HIS A 9 0.17 20.23 -9.27
C HIS A 9 0.17 18.76 -8.83
N VAL A 10 0.65 18.50 -7.64
CA VAL A 10 0.72 17.16 -7.06
C VAL A 10 -0.35 17.00 -5.99
N ALA A 11 -1.24 16.03 -6.15
CA ALA A 11 -2.12 15.59 -5.07
C ALA A 11 -1.40 14.51 -4.25
N VAL A 12 -1.04 14.81 -3.01
CA VAL A 12 -0.50 13.82 -2.07
C VAL A 12 -1.66 13.17 -1.35
N LEU A 13 -1.89 11.89 -1.65
CA LEU A 13 -2.90 11.07 -1.01
C LEU A 13 -2.34 10.55 0.32
N LEU A 14 -3.01 10.85 1.42
CA LEU A 14 -2.57 10.51 2.76
C LEU A 14 -3.77 10.15 3.65
N GLY A 15 -3.55 9.68 4.86
CA GLY A 15 -4.59 9.26 5.78
C GLY A 15 -5.28 7.97 5.35
N GLY A 16 -6.45 8.10 4.77
CA GLY A 16 -7.21 6.96 4.26
C GLY A 16 -8.02 6.23 5.32
N LEU A 17 -8.52 5.03 4.97
CA LEU A 17 -9.48 4.27 5.77
C LEU A 17 -8.85 3.05 6.48
N SER A 18 -7.57 2.76 6.24
CA SER A 18 -6.89 1.60 6.83
C SER A 18 -6.53 1.83 8.31
N PRO A 19 -6.25 0.75 9.06
CA PRO A 19 -5.69 0.86 10.41
C PRO A 19 -4.33 1.61 10.47
N GLU A 20 -3.66 1.76 9.32
CA GLU A 20 -2.37 2.44 9.17
C GLU A 20 -2.50 3.95 8.89
N ARG A 21 -3.71 4.52 9.07
CA ARG A 21 -4.04 5.92 8.82
C ARG A 21 -3.04 6.91 9.42
N GLU A 22 -2.71 6.73 10.70
CA GLU A 22 -1.81 7.66 11.42
C GLU A 22 -0.39 7.67 10.81
N VAL A 23 0.09 6.49 10.40
CA VAL A 23 1.40 6.39 9.70
C VAL A 23 1.34 7.12 8.36
N SER A 24 0.24 6.95 7.63
CA SER A 24 0.02 7.62 6.33
C SER A 24 -0.08 9.14 6.46
N LEU A 25 -0.72 9.66 7.51
CA LEU A 25 -0.77 11.09 7.77
C LEU A 25 0.64 11.67 8.00
N VAL A 26 1.48 10.99 8.76
CA VAL A 26 2.87 11.44 9.05
C VAL A 26 3.75 11.36 7.80
N SER A 27 3.77 10.20 7.13
CA SER A 27 4.60 10.00 5.94
C SER A 27 4.14 10.88 4.77
N GLY A 28 2.83 11.00 4.59
CA GLY A 28 2.25 11.85 3.54
C GLY A 28 2.52 13.33 3.76
N ALA A 29 2.46 13.82 5.01
CA ALA A 29 2.82 15.20 5.32
C ALA A 29 4.31 15.47 5.00
N ALA A 30 5.20 14.58 5.41
CA ALA A 30 6.64 14.72 5.13
C ALA A 30 6.95 14.71 3.62
N CYS A 31 6.27 13.83 2.84
CA CYS A 31 6.40 13.81 1.39
C CYS A 31 5.85 15.11 0.75
N ALA A 32 4.69 15.60 1.21
CA ALA A 32 4.11 16.85 0.74
C ALA A 32 5.07 18.04 0.96
N ASP A 33 5.63 18.17 2.16
CA ASP A 33 6.61 19.22 2.49
C ASP A 33 7.87 19.12 1.59
N ALA A 34 8.32 17.90 1.30
CA ALA A 34 9.46 17.69 0.42
C ALA A 34 9.15 18.11 -1.03
N LEU A 35 7.98 17.77 -1.55
CA LEU A 35 7.54 18.16 -2.88
C LEU A 35 7.38 19.68 -3.02
N GLU A 36 6.85 20.35 -1.98
CA GLU A 36 6.78 21.82 -1.94
C GLU A 36 8.17 22.45 -1.99
N ARG A 37 9.14 21.93 -1.22
CA ARG A 37 10.54 22.40 -1.30
C ARG A 37 11.18 22.22 -2.68
N LEU A 38 10.72 21.22 -3.44
CA LEU A 38 11.15 20.98 -4.83
C LEU A 38 10.41 21.85 -5.86
N GLY A 39 9.52 22.74 -5.40
CA GLY A 39 8.80 23.70 -6.23
C GLY A 39 7.48 23.18 -6.83
N ALA A 40 6.95 22.06 -6.36
CA ALA A 40 5.62 21.61 -6.73
C ALA A 40 4.51 22.43 -6.04
N ARG A 41 3.38 22.59 -6.68
CA ARG A 41 2.14 23.00 -6.03
C ARG A 41 1.47 21.76 -5.44
N VAL A 42 1.39 21.66 -4.13
CA VAL A 42 0.91 20.47 -3.44
C VAL A 42 -0.49 20.66 -2.87
N SER A 43 -1.35 19.66 -3.08
CA SER A 43 -2.61 19.50 -2.35
C SER A 43 -2.57 18.23 -1.52
N ARG A 44 -2.71 18.35 -0.21
CA ARG A 44 -2.83 17.21 0.72
C ARG A 44 -4.27 16.72 0.69
N VAL A 45 -4.48 15.48 0.29
CA VAL A 45 -5.80 14.87 0.11
C VAL A 45 -5.93 13.69 1.05
N ASP A 46 -6.70 13.87 2.12
CA ASP A 46 -7.10 12.75 2.98
C ASP A 46 -8.07 11.85 2.17
N ALA A 47 -7.65 10.60 1.93
CA ALA A 47 -8.30 9.69 0.99
C ALA A 47 -9.52 9.00 1.61
N GLY A 48 -10.63 9.72 1.65
CA GLY A 48 -11.94 9.21 2.06
C GLY A 48 -12.71 8.54 0.90
N ARG A 49 -13.97 8.19 1.16
CA ARG A 49 -14.88 7.60 0.15
C ARG A 49 -15.23 8.55 -0.98
N ASP A 50 -15.00 9.84 -0.79
CA ASP A 50 -15.20 10.93 -1.74
C ASP A 50 -13.98 11.22 -2.61
N LEU A 51 -12.93 10.39 -2.53
CA LEU A 51 -11.64 10.61 -3.20
C LEU A 51 -11.79 10.91 -4.70
N ALA A 52 -12.60 10.12 -5.41
CA ALA A 52 -12.80 10.29 -6.85
C ALA A 52 -13.39 11.67 -7.19
N GLN A 53 -14.39 12.12 -6.43
CA GLN A 53 -14.98 13.45 -6.59
C GLN A 53 -13.94 14.54 -6.34
N ARG A 54 -13.21 14.47 -5.22
CA ARG A 54 -12.21 15.47 -4.85
C ARG A 54 -11.10 15.59 -5.90
N LEU A 55 -10.61 14.47 -6.44
CA LEU A 55 -9.61 14.48 -7.50
C LEU A 55 -10.14 15.04 -8.83
N THR A 56 -11.40 14.77 -9.15
CA THR A 56 -12.07 15.35 -10.32
C THR A 56 -12.19 16.87 -10.23
N GLU A 57 -12.49 17.40 -9.05
CA GLU A 57 -12.57 18.84 -8.78
C GLU A 57 -11.18 19.49 -8.76
N LEU A 58 -10.21 18.81 -8.14
CA LEU A 58 -8.86 19.30 -7.93
C LEU A 58 -8.01 19.33 -9.21
N LYS A 59 -8.21 18.37 -10.10
CA LYS A 59 -7.49 18.19 -11.38
C LYS A 59 -5.97 18.28 -11.23
N PRO A 60 -5.33 17.42 -10.43
CA PRO A 60 -3.88 17.42 -10.29
C PRO A 60 -3.21 16.90 -11.57
N ASP A 61 -1.95 17.30 -11.80
CA ASP A 61 -1.12 16.74 -12.87
C ASP A 61 -0.68 15.30 -12.57
N VAL A 62 -0.54 14.97 -11.27
CA VAL A 62 -0.08 13.66 -10.79
C VAL A 62 -0.51 13.44 -9.34
N CYS A 63 -0.75 12.20 -8.97
CA CYS A 63 -1.03 11.79 -7.59
C CYS A 63 0.21 11.12 -6.98
N PHE A 64 0.64 11.58 -5.81
CA PHE A 64 1.61 10.91 -4.99
C PHE A 64 0.87 10.08 -3.94
N ASN A 65 0.94 8.75 -4.06
CA ASN A 65 0.26 7.87 -3.13
C ASN A 65 1.14 7.63 -1.89
N ALA A 66 0.76 8.20 -0.76
CA ALA A 66 1.38 7.97 0.55
C ALA A 66 0.44 7.20 1.49
N LEU A 67 -0.55 6.50 0.94
CA LEU A 67 -1.42 5.62 1.69
C LEU A 67 -0.69 4.32 2.05
N HIS A 68 -1.12 3.68 3.14
CA HIS A 68 -0.60 2.40 3.60
C HIS A 68 -1.73 1.39 3.81
N GLY A 69 -1.41 0.11 3.58
CA GLY A 69 -2.32 -0.99 3.81
C GLY A 69 -3.51 -1.06 2.87
N GLU A 70 -4.62 -1.55 3.40
CA GLU A 70 -5.88 -1.72 2.67
C GLU A 70 -6.36 -0.41 2.04
N TRP A 71 -6.95 -0.48 0.87
CA TRP A 71 -7.35 0.61 -0.03
C TRP A 71 -6.18 1.36 -0.68
N GLY A 72 -5.06 1.54 0.01
CA GLY A 72 -3.91 2.32 -0.46
C GLY A 72 -2.89 1.53 -1.28
N GLU A 73 -2.67 0.25 -0.93
CA GLU A 73 -1.62 -0.59 -1.50
C GLU A 73 -2.15 -1.86 -2.19
N ASP A 74 -3.47 -2.07 -2.20
CA ASP A 74 -4.14 -3.29 -2.69
C ASP A 74 -4.75 -3.19 -4.08
N GLY A 75 -4.52 -2.09 -4.80
CA GLY A 75 -5.05 -1.85 -6.13
C GLY A 75 -6.34 -1.02 -6.15
N CYS A 76 -6.99 -0.79 -5.01
CA CYS A 76 -8.27 -0.07 -4.97
C CYS A 76 -8.10 1.40 -5.35
N VAL A 77 -7.21 2.14 -4.68
CA VAL A 77 -6.94 3.55 -5.02
C VAL A 77 -6.32 3.68 -6.40
N GLN A 78 -5.46 2.75 -6.79
CA GLN A 78 -4.88 2.71 -8.13
C GLN A 78 -5.96 2.59 -9.20
N GLY A 79 -6.99 1.75 -8.98
CA GLY A 79 -8.14 1.61 -9.89
C GLY A 79 -8.95 2.90 -10.03
N VAL A 80 -9.12 3.67 -8.95
CA VAL A 80 -9.74 5.01 -9.01
C VAL A 80 -8.90 5.96 -9.87
N LEU A 81 -7.58 5.98 -9.67
CA LEU A 81 -6.67 6.86 -10.40
C LEU A 81 -6.60 6.51 -11.89
N GLU A 82 -6.54 5.21 -12.23
CA GLU A 82 -6.62 4.71 -13.62
C GLU A 82 -7.94 5.16 -14.30
N THR A 83 -9.06 4.99 -13.60
CA THR A 83 -10.39 5.38 -14.11
C THR A 83 -10.49 6.89 -14.38
N LEU A 84 -9.81 7.70 -13.56
CA LEU A 84 -9.75 9.15 -13.72
C LEU A 84 -8.66 9.60 -14.73
N GLY A 85 -7.84 8.68 -15.25
CA GLY A 85 -6.74 8.99 -16.15
C GLY A 85 -5.62 9.81 -15.48
N LEU A 86 -5.47 9.73 -14.16
CA LEU A 86 -4.48 10.46 -13.39
C LEU A 86 -3.19 9.64 -13.24
N PRO A 87 -2.03 10.16 -13.67
CA PRO A 87 -0.74 9.54 -13.37
C PRO A 87 -0.51 9.47 -11.86
N TYR A 88 0.13 8.40 -11.39
CA TYR A 88 0.40 8.20 -9.96
C TYR A 88 1.71 7.47 -9.70
N THR A 89 2.18 7.56 -8.46
CA THR A 89 3.36 6.84 -7.99
C THR A 89 2.99 5.41 -7.60
N HIS A 90 4.00 4.51 -7.59
CA HIS A 90 3.92 3.09 -7.25
C HIS A 90 3.44 2.19 -8.39
N SER A 91 3.17 0.93 -8.03
CA SER A 91 2.75 -0.11 -8.96
C SER A 91 1.28 0.06 -9.37
N GLY A 92 0.94 -0.46 -10.53
CA GLY A 92 -0.43 -0.48 -11.04
C GLY A 92 -1.36 -1.46 -10.30
N VAL A 93 -2.63 -1.49 -10.69
CA VAL A 93 -3.70 -2.23 -10.01
C VAL A 93 -3.36 -3.69 -9.76
N LEU A 94 -2.98 -4.44 -10.81
CA LEU A 94 -2.72 -5.87 -10.69
C LEU A 94 -1.53 -6.19 -9.78
N ALA A 95 -0.42 -5.45 -9.94
CA ALA A 95 0.77 -5.68 -9.14
C ALA A 95 0.53 -5.35 -7.65
N SER A 96 -0.18 -4.26 -7.36
CA SER A 96 -0.56 -3.88 -6.00
C SER A 96 -1.47 -4.94 -5.36
N ALA A 97 -2.52 -5.38 -6.07
CA ALA A 97 -3.43 -6.40 -5.57
C ALA A 97 -2.72 -7.74 -5.30
N LEU A 98 -1.83 -8.17 -6.20
CA LEU A 98 -1.05 -9.40 -6.00
C LEU A 98 -0.07 -9.28 -4.85
N ALA A 99 0.64 -8.16 -4.73
CA ALA A 99 1.63 -7.96 -3.67
C ALA A 99 0.99 -7.94 -2.28
N MET A 100 -0.22 -7.41 -2.16
CA MET A 100 -0.95 -7.38 -0.90
C MET A 100 -1.37 -8.78 -0.43
N ASP A 101 -1.73 -9.70 -1.32
CA ASP A 101 -2.06 -11.09 -1.02
C ASP A 101 -0.79 -11.96 -1.00
N LYS A 102 -0.26 -12.23 0.19
CA LYS A 102 1.01 -12.95 0.37
C LYS A 102 1.01 -14.36 -0.21
N ALA A 103 -0.11 -15.07 -0.15
CA ALA A 103 -0.22 -16.41 -0.69
C ALA A 103 -0.14 -16.39 -2.23
N LYS A 104 -0.87 -15.48 -2.86
CA LYS A 104 -0.84 -15.30 -4.31
C LYS A 104 0.50 -14.74 -4.79
N ALA A 105 1.06 -13.74 -4.09
CA ALA A 105 2.39 -13.21 -4.39
C ALA A 105 3.45 -14.31 -4.37
N LYS A 106 3.47 -15.17 -3.35
CA LYS A 106 4.39 -16.31 -3.26
C LYS A 106 4.21 -17.29 -4.43
N ALA A 107 2.97 -17.61 -4.79
CA ALA A 107 2.69 -18.52 -5.89
C ALA A 107 3.21 -17.98 -7.24
N VAL A 108 2.96 -16.70 -7.53
CA VAL A 108 3.44 -16.04 -8.76
C VAL A 108 4.97 -15.95 -8.78
N LEU A 109 5.60 -15.55 -7.68
CA LEU A 109 7.06 -15.44 -7.58
C LEU A 109 7.73 -16.81 -7.72
N ALA A 110 7.19 -17.86 -7.08
CA ALA A 110 7.70 -19.23 -7.21
C ALA A 110 7.57 -19.75 -8.66
N ALA A 111 6.45 -19.48 -9.34
CA ALA A 111 6.26 -19.83 -10.73
C ALA A 111 7.25 -19.11 -11.67
N ALA A 112 7.69 -17.91 -11.28
CA ALA A 112 8.74 -17.16 -11.99
C ALA A 112 10.18 -17.58 -11.62
N GLY A 113 10.37 -18.63 -10.82
CA GLY A 113 11.68 -19.13 -10.42
C GLY A 113 12.34 -18.37 -9.25
N VAL A 114 11.62 -17.47 -8.59
CA VAL A 114 12.12 -16.77 -7.41
C VAL A 114 11.97 -17.68 -6.18
N THR A 115 13.05 -17.84 -5.41
CA THR A 115 13.00 -18.58 -4.16
C THR A 115 12.12 -17.86 -3.13
N VAL A 116 11.12 -18.57 -2.62
CA VAL A 116 10.20 -18.05 -1.60
C VAL A 116 10.26 -18.92 -0.33
N PRO A 117 10.03 -18.36 0.86
CA PRO A 117 9.97 -19.13 2.09
C PRO A 117 8.90 -20.21 2.04
N GLY A 118 9.12 -21.35 2.68
CA GLY A 118 8.10 -22.38 2.89
C GLY A 118 6.87 -21.84 3.64
N GLY A 119 5.82 -22.64 3.71
CA GLY A 119 4.58 -22.31 4.42
C GLY A 119 3.37 -22.20 3.51
N GLY A 120 2.19 -22.00 4.09
CA GLY A 120 0.90 -21.97 3.42
C GLY A 120 -0.08 -21.01 4.04
N LEU A 121 -1.28 -20.99 3.50
CA LEU A 121 -2.42 -20.29 4.06
C LEU A 121 -3.20 -21.27 4.96
N PHE A 122 -3.41 -20.90 6.21
CA PHE A 122 -4.10 -21.70 7.20
C PHE A 122 -5.29 -20.93 7.77
N ASN A 123 -6.30 -21.69 8.20
CA ASN A 123 -7.40 -21.09 8.94
C ASN A 123 -6.89 -20.63 10.31
N ARG A 124 -7.33 -19.45 10.75
CA ARG A 124 -6.89 -18.86 12.03
C ARG A 124 -7.18 -19.74 13.25
N PHE A 125 -8.26 -20.52 13.20
CA PHE A 125 -8.64 -21.42 14.30
C PHE A 125 -7.76 -22.68 14.34
N GLU A 126 -7.36 -23.21 13.18
CA GLU A 126 -6.40 -24.30 13.07
C GLU A 126 -5.03 -23.86 13.57
N ALA A 127 -4.56 -22.69 13.13
CA ALA A 127 -3.28 -22.13 13.55
C ALA A 127 -3.23 -21.74 15.04
N ALA A 128 -4.38 -21.54 15.68
CA ALA A 128 -4.49 -21.26 17.11
C ALA A 128 -4.61 -22.53 17.97
N ALA A 129 -5.00 -23.64 17.37
CA ALA A 129 -5.22 -24.91 18.08
C ALA A 129 -3.94 -25.75 18.22
N ASP A 130 -3.07 -25.71 17.20
CA ASP A 130 -1.84 -26.51 17.19
C ASP A 130 -0.83 -25.90 16.22
N HIS A 131 0.42 -26.38 16.25
CA HIS A 131 1.46 -26.01 15.32
C HIS A 131 1.11 -26.42 13.88
N VAL A 132 1.06 -25.45 12.97
CA VAL A 132 0.80 -25.70 11.54
C VAL A 132 2.05 -26.17 10.79
N MET A 133 3.20 -26.08 11.41
CA MET A 133 4.51 -26.55 10.91
C MET A 133 5.53 -26.60 12.05
N ALA A 134 6.65 -27.27 11.82
CA ALA A 134 7.73 -27.32 12.83
C ALA A 134 8.30 -25.91 13.10
N PRO A 135 8.44 -25.49 14.36
CA PRO A 135 9.11 -24.24 14.71
C PRO A 135 10.59 -24.23 14.29
N PRO A 136 11.21 -23.05 14.08
CA PRO A 136 10.61 -21.72 14.21
C PRO A 136 9.83 -21.29 12.94
N TYR A 137 8.73 -20.56 13.11
CA TYR A 137 7.97 -19.99 11.99
C TYR A 137 7.30 -18.67 12.36
N VAL A 138 6.74 -18.01 11.36
CA VAL A 138 6.04 -16.73 11.50
C VAL A 138 4.58 -16.89 11.07
N VAL A 139 3.67 -16.50 11.94
CA VAL A 139 2.24 -16.35 11.62
C VAL A 139 1.96 -14.88 11.35
N LYS A 140 1.29 -14.60 10.26
CA LYS A 140 0.91 -13.23 9.89
C LYS A 140 -0.36 -13.21 9.04
N PRO A 141 -1.13 -12.11 9.07
CA PRO A 141 -2.28 -11.95 8.18
C PRO A 141 -1.86 -12.01 6.71
N ASN A 142 -2.69 -12.65 5.87
CA ASN A 142 -2.41 -12.78 4.45
C ASN A 142 -2.38 -11.44 3.72
N SER A 143 -3.30 -10.52 4.08
CA SER A 143 -3.56 -9.29 3.32
C SER A 143 -3.40 -8.00 4.15
N GLN A 144 -2.51 -8.00 5.15
CA GLN A 144 -2.17 -6.78 5.91
C GLN A 144 -0.68 -6.45 5.78
N GLY A 145 -0.37 -5.15 5.81
CA GLY A 145 0.99 -4.62 5.74
C GLY A 145 1.60 -4.31 7.11
N SER A 146 2.73 -3.59 7.10
CA SER A 146 3.39 -2.93 8.25
C SER A 146 3.58 -3.78 9.51
N SER A 147 3.75 -5.10 9.35
CA SER A 147 3.92 -6.06 10.46
C SER A 147 2.76 -6.11 11.48
N VAL A 148 1.59 -5.62 11.12
CA VAL A 148 0.39 -5.73 11.96
C VAL A 148 -0.01 -7.20 12.07
N GLY A 149 -0.19 -7.68 13.31
CA GLY A 149 -0.60 -9.07 13.58
C GLY A 149 0.43 -10.14 13.23
N VAL A 150 1.73 -9.80 13.28
CA VAL A 150 2.84 -10.74 13.07
C VAL A 150 3.25 -11.37 14.39
N PHE A 151 3.29 -12.70 14.42
CA PHE A 151 3.72 -13.49 15.57
C PHE A 151 4.89 -14.40 15.21
N LEU A 152 5.91 -14.41 16.06
CA LEU A 152 7.05 -15.30 15.94
C LEU A 152 6.82 -16.51 16.84
N VAL A 153 6.90 -17.71 16.30
CA VAL A 153 6.74 -18.97 17.03
C VAL A 153 8.09 -19.68 17.01
N PHE A 154 8.72 -19.78 18.17
CA PHE A 154 10.05 -20.38 18.31
C PHE A 154 9.99 -21.84 18.81
N GLU A 155 9.26 -22.09 19.89
CA GLU A 155 9.04 -23.40 20.50
C GLU A 155 7.69 -23.38 21.20
N GLY A 156 7.04 -24.53 21.35
CA GLY A 156 5.77 -24.72 22.05
C GLY A 156 5.95 -25.13 23.49
#